data_ce019d814ba21b1e9e62145ed84ba8d4
#
_entry.id   ce019d814ba21b1e9e62145ed84ba8d4
#
_cell.length_a   1.000
_cell.length_b   1.000
_cell.length_c   1.000
_cell.angle_alpha   90.00
_cell.angle_beta   90.00
_cell.angle_gamma   90.00
#
_symmetry.space_group_name_H-M   'P 1'
#
loop_
_entity.id
_entity.type
_entity.pdbx_description
1 polymer ?
#
loop_
_entity_poly.entity_id
_entity_poly.type
_entity_poly.pdbx_seq_one_letter_code
_entity_poly.pdbx_strand_id
1 'polypeptide(L)'
;MTESNLMVKAVFWDMDGTLIDSEPYWHEGEMKIAAAHGGYWDEELAWQGSGTPVPDVARRMVEHGCQLSIEEIGQGMIDYVAQKEFECIPWIEGVEDVLVALRDAGVPSMLVTTSPRHLAENLVAQAPAGAFAGYVCGDDDVEKKPSPAPYLEAGRRLGIAPEDMKYCIAVEDSMSGLRSAVASGATTIGQTGFMRIDNSNGPQFASIKGYEGIDVASLDAFVRQRTSQA
;
A
#
# COMPACT_ATOMS: atom_id res chain seq x y z
N MET A 1 -20.71 16.00 -23.56
CA MET A 1 -19.73 15.38 -22.63
C MET A 1 -18.48 15.18 -23.46
N THR A 2 -17.46 16.01 -23.26
CA THR A 2 -16.15 15.85 -23.91
C THR A 2 -15.52 14.59 -23.33
N GLU A 3 -15.29 13.55 -24.16
CA GLU A 3 -14.44 12.43 -23.77
C GLU A 3 -13.13 13.03 -23.26
N SER A 4 -12.85 12.88 -21.97
CA SER A 4 -11.56 13.28 -21.40
C SER A 4 -10.52 12.36 -22.03
N ASN A 5 -9.63 12.93 -22.85
CA ASN A 5 -8.56 12.17 -23.52
C ASN A 5 -7.45 11.84 -22.49
N LEU A 6 -7.83 11.12 -21.42
CA LEU A 6 -6.91 10.64 -20.42
C LEU A 6 -6.07 9.50 -20.99
N MET A 7 -4.77 9.52 -20.71
CA MET A 7 -3.87 8.40 -21.00
C MET A 7 -3.85 7.38 -19.86
N VAL A 8 -4.10 7.83 -18.63
CA VAL A 8 -4.16 6.93 -17.47
C VAL A 8 -5.32 5.96 -17.59
N LYS A 9 -5.02 4.64 -17.56
CA LYS A 9 -6.00 3.56 -17.72
C LYS A 9 -6.50 3.01 -16.40
N ALA A 10 -5.67 3.01 -15.35
CA ALA A 10 -6.00 2.56 -14.01
C ALA A 10 -5.00 3.09 -12.99
N VAL A 11 -5.38 3.08 -11.71
CA VAL A 11 -4.46 3.34 -10.61
C VAL A 11 -4.46 2.14 -9.66
N PHE A 12 -3.28 1.63 -9.37
CA PHE A 12 -3.01 0.55 -8.43
C PHE A 12 -2.46 1.16 -7.15
N TRP A 13 -3.07 0.84 -6.03
CA TRP A 13 -2.76 1.41 -4.73
C TRP A 13 -2.22 0.35 -3.79
N ASP A 14 -1.05 0.55 -3.26
CA ASP A 14 -0.68 -0.14 -2.05
C ASP A 14 -1.56 0.35 -0.89
N MET A 15 -1.52 -0.32 0.26
CA MET A 15 -2.37 -0.06 1.41
C MET A 15 -1.63 0.73 2.49
N ASP A 16 -0.79 0.03 3.24
CA ASP A 16 -0.11 0.50 4.44
C ASP A 16 0.99 1.51 4.09
N GLY A 17 0.98 2.71 4.67
CA GLY A 17 1.91 3.80 4.33
C GLY A 17 1.59 4.52 3.01
N THR A 18 0.64 3.99 2.22
CA THR A 18 0.22 4.55 0.92
C THR A 18 -1.18 5.15 1.00
N LEU A 19 -2.22 4.38 1.26
CA LEU A 19 -3.60 4.85 1.43
C LEU A 19 -3.91 5.23 2.87
N ILE A 20 -3.33 4.50 3.82
CA ILE A 20 -3.58 4.62 5.25
C ILE A 20 -2.26 4.75 6.01
N ASP A 21 -2.29 5.52 7.11
CA ASP A 21 -1.19 5.60 8.07
C ASP A 21 -1.46 4.59 9.20
N SER A 22 -1.19 3.31 8.92
CA SER A 22 -1.39 2.21 9.87
C SER A 22 -0.22 1.99 10.82
N GLU A 23 0.95 2.60 10.58
CA GLU A 23 2.16 2.44 11.41
C GLU A 23 1.90 2.67 12.92
N PRO A 24 1.12 3.68 13.34
CA PRO A 24 0.81 3.85 14.75
C PRO A 24 0.07 2.64 15.37
N TYR A 25 -0.76 1.93 14.60
CA TYR A 25 -1.48 0.75 15.07
C TYR A 25 -0.56 -0.46 15.22
N TRP A 26 0.35 -0.65 14.25
CA TRP A 26 1.39 -1.69 14.33
C TRP A 26 2.26 -1.48 15.57
N HIS A 27 2.81 -0.28 15.77
CA HIS A 27 3.66 0.04 16.91
C HIS A 27 2.94 -0.11 18.25
N GLU A 28 1.68 0.35 18.34
CA GLU A 28 0.88 0.20 19.56
C GLU A 28 0.64 -1.28 19.87
N GLY A 29 0.33 -2.10 18.86
CA GLY A 29 0.14 -3.55 18.98
C GLY A 29 1.41 -4.25 19.46
N GLU A 30 2.56 -3.96 18.84
CA GLU A 30 3.86 -4.48 19.22
C GLU A 30 4.19 -4.19 20.69
N MET A 31 4.09 -2.93 21.10
CA MET A 31 4.38 -2.52 22.48
C MET A 31 3.45 -3.19 23.50
N LYS A 32 2.15 -3.32 23.18
CA LYS A 32 1.19 -3.99 24.07
C LYS A 32 1.45 -5.47 24.20
N ILE A 33 1.77 -6.16 23.11
CA ILE A 33 2.09 -7.59 23.11
C ILE A 33 3.38 -7.82 23.91
N ALA A 34 4.43 -7.05 23.66
CA ALA A 34 5.69 -7.19 24.40
C ALA A 34 5.48 -6.97 25.91
N ALA A 35 4.81 -5.89 26.30
CA ALA A 35 4.53 -5.58 27.70
C ALA A 35 3.70 -6.67 28.41
N ALA A 36 2.71 -7.26 27.72
CA ALA A 36 1.87 -8.32 28.28
C ALA A 36 2.63 -9.65 28.46
N HIS A 37 3.70 -9.88 27.71
CA HIS A 37 4.43 -11.16 27.66
C HIS A 37 5.91 -11.04 28.04
N GLY A 38 6.26 -10.04 28.86
CA GLY A 38 7.57 -9.93 29.53
C GLY A 38 8.70 -9.41 28.63
N GLY A 39 8.40 -8.97 27.41
CA GLY A 39 9.36 -8.37 26.50
C GLY A 39 9.56 -6.88 26.76
N TYR A 40 10.71 -6.36 26.27
CA TYR A 40 10.95 -4.93 26.17
C TYR A 40 10.80 -4.49 24.71
N TRP A 41 9.90 -3.54 24.47
CA TRP A 41 9.68 -2.96 23.13
C TRP A 41 9.23 -1.52 23.30
N ASP A 42 9.90 -0.60 22.64
CA ASP A 42 9.59 0.83 22.66
C ASP A 42 9.35 1.37 21.25
N GLU A 43 8.99 2.63 21.14
CA GLU A 43 8.69 3.28 19.88
C GLU A 43 9.89 3.26 18.91
N GLU A 44 11.11 3.38 19.40
CA GLU A 44 12.32 3.35 18.56
C GLU A 44 12.54 1.97 17.95
N LEU A 45 12.35 0.90 18.72
CA LEU A 45 12.43 -0.48 18.23
C LEU A 45 11.32 -0.78 17.23
N ALA A 46 10.11 -0.25 17.46
CA ALA A 46 8.99 -0.37 16.54
C ALA A 46 9.32 0.30 15.20
N TRP A 47 9.79 1.55 15.22
CA TRP A 47 10.19 2.25 13.99
C TRP A 47 11.31 1.57 13.21
N GLN A 48 12.27 0.93 13.91
CA GLN A 48 13.30 0.12 13.24
C GLN A 48 12.73 -1.13 12.55
N GLY A 49 11.54 -1.57 12.93
CA GLY A 49 10.81 -2.69 12.33
C GLY A 49 9.90 -2.29 11.18
N SER A 50 9.57 -1.00 11.04
CA SER A 50 8.65 -0.52 10.02
C SER A 50 9.05 -0.92 8.60
N GLY A 51 8.07 -1.38 7.82
CA GLY A 51 8.29 -1.84 6.45
C GLY A 51 9.00 -3.20 6.33
N THR A 52 9.23 -3.91 7.44
CA THR A 52 9.76 -5.28 7.40
C THR A 52 8.63 -6.30 7.56
N PRO A 53 8.82 -7.55 7.06
CA PRO A 53 7.81 -8.60 7.24
C PRO A 53 7.48 -8.87 8.72
N VAL A 54 6.21 -9.07 9.03
CA VAL A 54 5.71 -9.35 10.39
C VAL A 54 6.50 -10.46 11.11
N PRO A 55 6.89 -11.59 10.48
CA PRO A 55 7.68 -12.61 11.16
C PRO A 55 9.09 -12.13 11.59
N ASP A 56 9.66 -11.14 10.90
CA ASP A 56 10.97 -10.60 11.25
C ASP A 56 10.89 -9.65 12.44
N VAL A 57 9.84 -8.82 12.51
CA VAL A 57 9.51 -8.01 13.70
C VAL A 57 9.25 -8.92 14.90
N ALA A 58 8.41 -9.94 14.73
CA ALA A 58 8.10 -10.90 15.80
C ALA A 58 9.35 -11.62 16.33
N ARG A 59 10.29 -12.01 15.44
CA ARG A 59 11.57 -12.61 15.86
C ARG A 59 12.39 -11.65 16.73
N ARG A 60 12.48 -10.38 16.35
CA ARG A 60 13.15 -9.35 17.15
C ARG A 60 12.48 -9.16 18.50
N MET A 61 11.14 -9.20 18.57
CA MET A 61 10.42 -9.11 19.85
C MET A 61 10.75 -10.29 20.79
N VAL A 62 10.91 -11.51 20.24
CA VAL A 62 11.41 -12.68 21.01
C VAL A 62 12.84 -12.43 21.51
N GLU A 63 13.73 -11.91 20.66
CA GLU A 63 15.11 -11.56 21.06
C GLU A 63 15.15 -10.49 22.16
N HIS A 64 14.12 -9.62 22.23
CA HIS A 64 13.91 -8.62 23.27
C HIS A 64 13.09 -9.15 24.48
N GLY A 65 12.95 -10.47 24.60
CA GLY A 65 12.43 -11.15 25.80
C GLY A 65 10.93 -11.46 25.78
N CYS A 66 10.20 -11.18 24.71
CA CYS A 66 8.78 -11.56 24.60
C CYS A 66 8.64 -13.09 24.66
N GLN A 67 7.79 -13.59 25.57
CA GLN A 67 7.64 -15.01 25.88
C GLN A 67 6.52 -15.69 25.09
N LEU A 68 6.38 -15.32 23.83
CA LEU A 68 5.48 -15.94 22.85
C LEU A 68 6.31 -16.49 21.70
N SER A 69 5.72 -17.41 20.90
CA SER A 69 6.29 -17.82 19.62
C SER A 69 6.18 -16.69 18.58
N ILE A 70 7.00 -16.77 17.53
CA ILE A 70 6.97 -15.82 16.41
C ILE A 70 5.56 -15.78 15.78
N GLU A 71 4.92 -16.95 15.65
CA GLU A 71 3.59 -17.09 15.10
C GLU A 71 2.53 -16.39 15.96
N GLU A 72 2.58 -16.59 17.30
CA GLU A 72 1.65 -15.96 18.24
C GLU A 72 1.80 -14.43 18.27
N ILE A 73 3.04 -13.93 18.25
CA ILE A 73 3.30 -12.49 18.17
C ILE A 73 2.76 -11.94 16.84
N GLY A 74 3.11 -12.58 15.71
CA GLY A 74 2.70 -12.13 14.41
C GLY A 74 1.18 -12.10 14.24
N GLN A 75 0.49 -13.15 14.70
CA GLN A 75 -0.97 -13.18 14.67
C GLN A 75 -1.58 -12.12 15.59
N GLY A 76 -1.03 -11.95 16.79
CA GLY A 76 -1.49 -10.93 17.74
C GLY A 76 -1.34 -9.50 17.19
N MET A 77 -0.26 -9.21 16.46
CA MET A 77 -0.06 -7.93 15.79
C MET A 77 -1.13 -7.72 14.70
N ILE A 78 -1.34 -8.70 13.83
CA ILE A 78 -2.35 -8.65 12.76
C ILE A 78 -3.75 -8.46 13.36
N ASP A 79 -4.10 -9.21 14.41
CA ASP A 79 -5.40 -9.11 15.07
C ASP A 79 -5.61 -7.73 15.70
N TYR A 80 -4.55 -7.16 16.29
CA TYR A 80 -4.61 -5.82 16.89
C TYR A 80 -4.86 -4.75 15.83
N VAL A 81 -4.10 -4.77 14.73
CA VAL A 81 -4.26 -3.83 13.62
C VAL A 81 -5.64 -3.98 13.00
N ALA A 82 -6.07 -5.23 12.75
CA ALA A 82 -7.41 -5.52 12.24
C ALA A 82 -8.50 -4.89 13.11
N GLN A 83 -8.43 -5.09 14.44
CA GLN A 83 -9.39 -4.50 15.35
C GLN A 83 -9.45 -2.97 15.21
N LYS A 84 -8.29 -2.31 15.15
CA LYS A 84 -8.20 -0.85 15.02
C LYS A 84 -8.76 -0.35 13.69
N GLU A 85 -8.41 -1.01 12.59
CA GLU A 85 -8.89 -0.65 11.26
C GLU A 85 -10.40 -0.94 11.07
N PHE A 86 -10.94 -1.97 11.74
CA PHE A 86 -12.39 -2.20 11.76
C PHE A 86 -13.15 -1.12 12.54
N GLU A 87 -12.52 -0.52 13.57
CA GLU A 87 -13.08 0.60 14.30
C GLU A 87 -13.01 1.90 13.47
N CYS A 88 -11.88 2.16 12.82
CA CYS A 88 -11.64 3.35 12.01
C CYS A 88 -10.44 3.14 11.09
N ILE A 89 -10.63 3.29 9.78
CA ILE A 89 -9.52 3.33 8.82
C ILE A 89 -8.76 4.65 8.97
N PRO A 90 -7.45 4.62 9.20
CA PRO A 90 -6.63 5.83 9.36
C PRO A 90 -6.23 6.39 7.98
N TRP A 91 -7.22 6.86 7.20
CA TRP A 91 -6.98 7.42 5.86
C TRP A 91 -5.94 8.54 5.89
N ILE A 92 -4.99 8.48 4.96
CA ILE A 92 -4.10 9.60 4.70
C ILE A 92 -4.92 10.76 4.11
N GLU A 93 -4.70 11.97 4.63
CA GLU A 93 -5.45 13.16 4.22
C GLU A 93 -5.40 13.37 2.70
N GLY A 94 -6.56 13.58 2.11
CA GLY A 94 -6.75 13.85 0.68
C GLY A 94 -6.89 12.60 -0.19
N VAL A 95 -6.55 11.39 0.29
CA VAL A 95 -6.62 10.19 -0.55
C VAL A 95 -8.04 9.84 -0.96
N GLU A 96 -9.02 9.99 -0.05
CA GLU A 96 -10.42 9.70 -0.38
C GLU A 96 -10.95 10.61 -1.49
N ASP A 97 -10.56 11.89 -1.49
CA ASP A 97 -10.92 12.85 -2.55
C ASP A 97 -10.32 12.43 -3.91
N VAL A 98 -9.07 11.95 -3.93
CA VAL A 98 -8.42 11.43 -5.15
C VAL A 98 -9.15 10.17 -5.65
N LEU A 99 -9.51 9.25 -4.76
CA LEU A 99 -10.26 8.04 -5.10
C LEU A 99 -11.63 8.38 -5.72
N VAL A 100 -12.34 9.33 -5.13
CA VAL A 100 -13.63 9.83 -5.65
C VAL A 100 -13.45 10.47 -7.03
N ALA A 101 -12.44 11.33 -7.19
CA ALA A 101 -12.17 11.99 -8.47
C ALA A 101 -11.84 11.00 -9.59
N LEU A 102 -11.06 9.95 -9.31
CA LEU A 102 -10.74 8.88 -10.26
C LEU A 102 -12.00 8.10 -10.67
N ARG A 103 -12.81 7.70 -9.68
CA ARG A 103 -14.10 7.04 -9.95
C ARG A 103 -14.99 7.88 -10.88
N ASP A 104 -15.14 9.16 -10.56
CA ASP A 104 -16.02 10.07 -11.30
C ASP A 104 -15.47 10.38 -12.71
N ALA A 105 -14.14 10.28 -12.89
CA ALA A 105 -13.50 10.35 -14.20
C ALA A 105 -13.54 9.03 -14.99
N GLY A 106 -14.06 7.94 -14.40
CA GLY A 106 -14.09 6.62 -15.02
C GLY A 106 -12.75 5.90 -15.05
N VAL A 107 -11.78 6.31 -14.22
CA VAL A 107 -10.47 5.65 -14.06
C VAL A 107 -10.56 4.65 -12.92
N PRO A 108 -10.50 3.33 -13.19
CA PRO A 108 -10.62 2.33 -12.15
C PRO A 108 -9.42 2.33 -11.21
N SER A 109 -9.69 2.15 -9.91
CA SER A 109 -8.68 1.91 -8.89
C SER A 109 -8.70 0.45 -8.42
N MET A 110 -7.53 -0.15 -8.18
CA MET A 110 -7.37 -1.48 -7.57
C MET A 110 -6.46 -1.38 -6.35
N LEU A 111 -6.87 -2.00 -5.26
CA LEU A 111 -5.98 -2.19 -4.11
C LEU A 111 -5.02 -3.35 -4.40
N VAL A 112 -3.72 -3.17 -4.09
CA VAL A 112 -2.67 -4.19 -4.28
C VAL A 112 -1.79 -4.24 -3.04
N THR A 113 -2.13 -5.10 -2.10
CA THR A 113 -1.47 -5.18 -0.80
C THR A 113 -0.90 -6.56 -0.49
N THR A 114 0.07 -6.63 0.41
CA THR A 114 0.53 -7.89 1.03
C THR A 114 -0.26 -8.24 2.29
N SER A 115 -1.11 -7.34 2.75
CA SER A 115 -1.97 -7.55 3.91
C SER A 115 -3.00 -8.66 3.67
N PRO A 116 -3.47 -9.37 4.72
CA PRO A 116 -4.47 -10.42 4.61
C PRO A 116 -5.79 -9.93 4.00
N ARG A 117 -6.54 -10.87 3.42
CA ARG A 117 -7.81 -10.62 2.73
C ARG A 117 -8.81 -9.82 3.55
N HIS A 118 -8.97 -10.16 4.83
CA HIS A 118 -9.96 -9.50 5.69
C HIS A 118 -9.64 -8.01 5.92
N LEU A 119 -8.36 -7.61 5.93
CA LEU A 119 -7.95 -6.20 6.00
C LEU A 119 -8.20 -5.48 4.66
N ALA A 120 -7.84 -6.12 3.54
CA ALA A 120 -8.13 -5.57 2.22
C ALA A 120 -9.63 -5.36 1.97
N GLU A 121 -10.46 -6.34 2.35
CA GLU A 121 -11.91 -6.25 2.26
C GLU A 121 -12.49 -5.16 3.16
N ASN A 122 -11.97 -5.04 4.40
CA ASN A 122 -12.38 -4.00 5.34
C ASN A 122 -12.08 -2.61 4.78
N LEU A 123 -10.87 -2.38 4.25
CA LEU A 123 -10.51 -1.08 3.65
C LEU A 123 -11.43 -0.76 2.47
N VAL A 124 -11.64 -1.69 1.55
CA VAL A 124 -12.52 -1.49 0.39
C VAL A 124 -13.97 -1.22 0.80
N ALA A 125 -14.46 -1.87 1.87
CA ALA A 125 -15.81 -1.66 2.39
C ALA A 125 -16.00 -0.28 3.06
N GLN A 126 -14.95 0.28 3.65
CA GLN A 126 -14.98 1.60 4.28
C GLN A 126 -14.58 2.74 3.33
N ALA A 127 -14.06 2.43 2.13
CA ALA A 127 -13.72 3.41 1.11
C ALA A 127 -14.97 4.10 0.53
N PRO A 128 -14.84 5.27 -0.09
CA PRO A 128 -15.93 5.89 -0.83
C PRO A 128 -16.58 4.92 -1.82
N ALA A 129 -17.91 4.87 -1.82
CA ALA A 129 -18.67 3.87 -2.59
C ALA A 129 -18.25 3.83 -4.06
N GLY A 130 -17.87 2.66 -4.55
CA GLY A 130 -17.42 2.44 -5.94
C GLY A 130 -16.02 2.97 -6.26
N ALA A 131 -15.25 3.39 -5.25
CA ALA A 131 -13.87 3.87 -5.46
C ALA A 131 -12.95 2.76 -5.97
N PHE A 132 -13.12 1.53 -5.48
CA PHE A 132 -12.31 0.39 -5.92
C PHE A 132 -13.10 -0.55 -6.84
N ALA A 133 -12.48 -0.97 -7.94
CA ALA A 133 -12.97 -2.02 -8.83
C ALA A 133 -12.68 -3.44 -8.29
N GLY A 134 -11.76 -3.55 -7.31
CA GLY A 134 -11.38 -4.79 -6.66
C GLY A 134 -10.06 -4.66 -5.93
N TYR A 135 -9.50 -5.79 -5.53
CA TYR A 135 -8.21 -5.86 -4.82
C TYR A 135 -7.41 -7.10 -5.21
N VAL A 136 -6.09 -7.05 -4.97
CA VAL A 136 -5.16 -8.19 -4.90
C VAL A 136 -4.54 -8.12 -3.51
N CYS A 137 -4.57 -9.22 -2.75
CA CYS A 137 -4.17 -9.25 -1.34
C CYS A 137 -3.15 -10.35 -1.03
N GLY A 138 -2.68 -10.36 0.22
CA GLY A 138 -1.70 -11.31 0.70
C GLY A 138 -2.12 -12.78 0.60
N ASP A 139 -3.42 -13.09 0.55
CA ASP A 139 -3.95 -14.46 0.46
C ASP A 139 -4.21 -14.93 -0.98
N ASP A 140 -4.01 -14.06 -1.96
CA ASP A 140 -4.11 -14.48 -3.37
C ASP A 140 -2.92 -15.38 -3.76
N ASP A 141 -3.17 -16.35 -4.63
CA ASP A 141 -2.18 -17.29 -5.13
C ASP A 141 -1.32 -16.63 -6.24
N VAL A 142 -0.59 -15.60 -5.83
CA VAL A 142 0.38 -14.90 -6.66
C VAL A 142 1.68 -14.71 -5.89
N GLU A 143 2.81 -14.68 -6.60
CA GLU A 143 4.09 -14.38 -5.98
C GLU A 143 4.06 -12.97 -5.36
N LYS A 144 4.58 -12.83 -4.12
CA LYS A 144 4.48 -11.58 -3.35
C LYS A 144 5.48 -10.53 -3.86
N LYS A 145 5.24 -9.26 -3.50
CA LYS A 145 6.22 -8.18 -3.68
C LYS A 145 7.58 -8.62 -3.08
N PRO A 146 8.73 -8.43 -3.76
CA PRO A 146 8.97 -7.53 -4.89
C PRO A 146 8.71 -8.13 -6.29
N SER A 147 8.10 -9.33 -6.43
CA SER A 147 7.69 -9.83 -7.74
C SER A 147 6.68 -8.89 -8.40
N PRO A 148 6.70 -8.71 -9.72
CA PRO A 148 5.68 -7.91 -10.43
C PRO A 148 4.27 -8.53 -10.42
N ALA A 149 4.14 -9.78 -10.00
CA ALA A 149 2.93 -10.58 -10.13
C ALA A 149 1.66 -9.92 -9.54
N PRO A 150 1.69 -9.28 -8.35
CA PRO A 150 0.48 -8.66 -7.80
C PRO A 150 -0.06 -7.51 -8.67
N TYR A 151 0.82 -6.66 -9.20
CA TYR A 151 0.42 -5.55 -10.08
C TYR A 151 -0.04 -6.04 -11.46
N LEU A 152 0.63 -7.06 -12.01
CA LEU A 152 0.21 -7.70 -13.27
C LEU A 152 -1.15 -8.38 -13.10
N GLU A 153 -1.41 -9.03 -11.96
CA GLU A 153 -2.71 -9.63 -11.65
C GLU A 153 -3.80 -8.56 -11.52
N ALA A 154 -3.51 -7.42 -10.88
CA ALA A 154 -4.44 -6.30 -10.82
C ALA A 154 -4.80 -5.78 -12.21
N GLY A 155 -3.80 -5.61 -13.09
CA GLY A 155 -4.03 -5.25 -14.49
C GLY A 155 -4.88 -6.28 -15.23
N ARG A 156 -4.58 -7.58 -15.07
CA ARG A 156 -5.33 -8.69 -15.66
C ARG A 156 -6.82 -8.68 -15.21
N ARG A 157 -7.09 -8.42 -13.93
CA ARG A 157 -8.47 -8.34 -13.41
C ARG A 157 -9.25 -7.18 -14.00
N LEU A 158 -8.56 -6.11 -14.43
CA LEU A 158 -9.16 -4.98 -15.15
C LEU A 158 -9.17 -5.14 -16.67
N GLY A 159 -8.67 -6.26 -17.22
CA GLY A 159 -8.56 -6.48 -18.66
C GLY A 159 -7.48 -5.65 -19.34
N ILE A 160 -6.48 -5.18 -18.59
CA ILE A 160 -5.34 -4.40 -19.09
C ILE A 160 -4.25 -5.37 -19.56
N ALA A 161 -3.81 -5.20 -20.81
CA ALA A 161 -2.73 -6.00 -21.36
C ALA A 161 -1.36 -5.62 -20.74
N PRO A 162 -0.40 -6.57 -20.63
CA PRO A 162 0.91 -6.27 -20.04
C PRO A 162 1.65 -5.10 -20.71
N GLU A 163 1.54 -4.95 -22.02
CA GLU A 163 2.13 -3.83 -22.78
C GLU A 163 1.51 -2.46 -22.46
N ASP A 164 0.30 -2.46 -21.90
CA ASP A 164 -0.46 -1.28 -21.51
C ASP A 164 -0.23 -0.86 -20.05
N MET A 165 0.48 -1.66 -19.27
CA MET A 165 0.80 -1.34 -17.87
C MET A 165 1.49 0.02 -17.73
N LYS A 166 2.26 0.46 -18.71
CA LYS A 166 2.88 1.79 -18.75
C LYS A 166 1.88 2.96 -18.68
N TYR A 167 0.62 2.73 -19.05
CA TYR A 167 -0.48 3.68 -18.90
C TYR A 167 -1.22 3.57 -17.58
N CYS A 168 -0.80 2.68 -16.71
CA CYS A 168 -1.32 2.55 -15.35
C CYS A 168 -0.36 3.21 -14.36
N ILE A 169 -0.90 3.75 -13.29
CA ILE A 169 -0.11 4.24 -12.15
C ILE A 169 -0.10 3.16 -11.08
N ALA A 170 1.03 3.00 -10.41
CA ALA A 170 1.13 2.29 -9.15
C ALA A 170 1.69 3.25 -8.09
N VAL A 171 0.96 3.45 -6.99
CA VAL A 171 1.38 4.26 -5.84
C VAL A 171 1.83 3.34 -4.72
N GLU A 172 3.02 3.58 -4.18
CA GLU A 172 3.72 2.71 -3.24
C GLU A 172 4.63 3.51 -2.31
N ASP A 173 4.87 3.00 -1.12
CA ASP A 173 5.77 3.61 -0.13
C ASP A 173 7.00 2.75 0.17
N SER A 174 6.86 1.42 0.10
CA SER A 174 7.90 0.47 0.46
C SER A 174 8.87 0.15 -0.69
N MET A 175 10.15 -0.09 -0.36
CA MET A 175 11.14 -0.47 -1.38
C MET A 175 10.79 -1.78 -2.08
N SER A 176 10.17 -2.73 -1.37
CA SER A 176 9.70 -3.99 -1.94
C SER A 176 8.58 -3.77 -2.94
N GLY A 177 7.61 -2.94 -2.58
CA GLY A 177 6.49 -2.59 -3.44
C GLY A 177 6.90 -1.73 -4.63
N LEU A 178 7.77 -0.73 -4.44
CA LEU A 178 8.32 0.08 -5.53
C LEU A 178 9.02 -0.79 -6.59
N ARG A 179 9.82 -1.77 -6.17
CA ARG A 179 10.46 -2.73 -7.09
C ARG A 179 9.41 -3.57 -7.83
N SER A 180 8.39 -4.05 -7.13
CA SER A 180 7.28 -4.82 -7.69
C SER A 180 6.53 -4.02 -8.76
N ALA A 181 6.15 -2.79 -8.43
CA ALA A 181 5.43 -1.89 -9.31
C ALA A 181 6.23 -1.52 -10.57
N VAL A 182 7.51 -1.16 -10.40
CA VAL A 182 8.40 -0.87 -11.55
C VAL A 182 8.58 -2.09 -12.45
N ALA A 183 8.79 -3.27 -11.86
CA ALA A 183 8.97 -4.52 -12.63
C ALA A 183 7.71 -4.92 -13.39
N SER A 184 6.51 -4.51 -12.94
CA SER A 184 5.24 -4.72 -13.65
C SER A 184 5.10 -3.87 -14.92
N GLY A 185 5.92 -2.85 -15.07
CA GLY A 185 5.83 -1.88 -16.16
C GLY A 185 4.93 -0.66 -15.85
N ALA A 186 4.26 -0.61 -14.71
CA ALA A 186 3.42 0.53 -14.32
C ALA A 186 4.24 1.83 -14.13
N THR A 187 3.60 2.98 -14.35
CA THR A 187 4.15 4.28 -13.97
C THR A 187 4.13 4.38 -12.44
N THR A 188 5.28 4.13 -11.82
CA THR A 188 5.38 3.99 -10.37
C THR A 188 5.63 5.32 -9.70
N ILE A 189 4.81 5.66 -8.71
CA ILE A 189 4.89 6.87 -7.90
C ILE A 189 5.21 6.46 -6.46
N GLY A 190 6.29 6.99 -5.90
CA GLY A 190 6.66 6.77 -4.51
C GLY A 190 5.92 7.73 -3.57
N GLN A 191 5.13 7.21 -2.62
CA GLN A 191 4.62 7.97 -1.49
C GLN A 191 5.72 8.07 -0.42
N THR A 192 6.13 9.29 -0.05
CA THR A 192 7.28 9.51 0.84
C THR A 192 6.92 10.27 2.12
N GLY A 193 5.62 10.46 2.38
CA GLY A 193 5.15 11.35 3.45
C GLY A 193 5.03 10.69 4.82
N PHE A 194 4.87 9.37 4.89
CA PHE A 194 4.43 8.67 6.11
C PHE A 194 5.44 7.65 6.66
N MET A 195 6.42 7.25 5.87
CA MET A 195 7.49 6.36 6.32
C MET A 195 8.74 7.16 6.73
N ARG A 196 9.42 6.73 7.83
CA ARG A 196 10.73 7.28 8.21
C ARG A 196 11.87 6.76 7.31
N ILE A 197 11.65 5.70 6.55
CA ILE A 197 12.64 5.16 5.62
C ILE A 197 12.69 6.05 4.39
N ASP A 198 13.88 6.56 4.07
CA ASP A 198 14.10 7.35 2.86
C ASP A 198 14.06 6.44 1.62
N ASN A 199 12.93 6.45 0.93
CA ASN A 199 12.74 5.78 -0.35
C ASN A 199 12.85 6.73 -1.55
N SER A 200 13.30 7.97 -1.34
CA SER A 200 13.44 9.00 -2.40
C SER A 200 14.40 8.58 -3.51
N ASN A 201 15.38 7.72 -3.21
CA ASN A 201 16.32 7.13 -4.15
C ASN A 201 15.88 5.76 -4.67
N GLY A 202 14.59 5.43 -4.55
CA GLY A 202 14.03 4.19 -5.06
C GLY A 202 13.92 4.16 -6.59
N PRO A 203 13.44 3.05 -7.17
CA PRO A 203 13.35 2.87 -8.61
C PRO A 203 12.14 3.56 -9.26
N GLN A 204 11.29 4.26 -8.48
CA GLN A 204 10.07 4.90 -8.96
C GLN A 204 10.35 6.00 -9.98
N PHE A 205 9.35 6.26 -10.84
CA PHE A 205 9.41 7.31 -11.85
C PHE A 205 9.33 8.71 -11.24
N ALA A 206 8.49 8.90 -10.22
CA ALA A 206 8.32 10.15 -9.49
C ALA A 206 7.95 9.86 -8.02
N SER A 207 7.98 10.91 -7.18
CA SER A 207 7.58 10.82 -5.78
C SER A 207 6.57 11.92 -5.43
N ILE A 208 5.66 11.58 -4.51
CA ILE A 208 4.74 12.53 -3.88
C ILE A 208 4.92 12.50 -2.37
N LYS A 209 4.53 13.59 -1.70
CA LYS A 209 4.56 13.68 -0.25
C LYS A 209 3.14 14.01 0.24
N GLY A 210 2.34 12.98 0.47
CA GLY A 210 0.90 13.13 0.70
C GLY A 210 0.13 13.38 -0.60
N TYR A 211 -1.15 13.73 -0.46
CA TYR A 211 -2.09 13.85 -1.59
C TYR A 211 -2.54 15.29 -1.86
N GLU A 212 -1.97 16.28 -1.17
CA GLU A 212 -2.23 17.69 -1.45
C GLU A 212 -1.85 18.03 -2.90
N GLY A 213 -2.82 18.54 -3.66
CA GLY A 213 -2.65 18.89 -5.06
C GLY A 213 -2.57 17.70 -6.03
N ILE A 214 -2.80 16.49 -5.55
CA ILE A 214 -2.91 15.30 -6.41
C ILE A 214 -4.37 15.15 -6.86
N ASP A 215 -4.55 15.12 -8.18
CA ASP A 215 -5.83 14.93 -8.84
C ASP A 215 -5.67 14.05 -10.10
N VAL A 216 -6.76 13.80 -10.81
CA VAL A 216 -6.76 12.99 -12.04
C VAL A 216 -5.82 13.57 -13.10
N ALA A 217 -5.75 14.90 -13.22
CA ALA A 217 -4.92 15.57 -14.23
C ALA A 217 -3.43 15.43 -13.91
N SER A 218 -3.04 15.55 -12.64
CA SER A 218 -1.64 15.36 -12.20
C SER A 218 -1.20 13.90 -12.38
N LEU A 219 -2.08 12.94 -12.07
CA LEU A 219 -1.81 11.52 -12.31
C LEU A 219 -1.68 11.21 -13.82
N ASP A 220 -2.55 11.75 -14.66
CA ASP A 220 -2.44 11.61 -16.13
C ASP A 220 -1.15 12.26 -16.66
N ALA A 221 -0.72 13.38 -16.07
CA ALA A 221 0.53 14.04 -16.45
C ALA A 221 1.77 13.17 -16.19
N PHE A 222 1.82 12.41 -15.08
CA PHE A 222 2.89 11.44 -14.85
C PHE A 222 2.96 10.36 -15.93
N VAL A 223 1.82 9.83 -16.35
CA VAL A 223 1.75 8.83 -17.43
C VAL A 223 2.25 9.43 -18.74
N ARG A 224 1.80 10.64 -19.11
CA ARG A 224 2.26 11.36 -20.33
C ARG A 224 3.74 11.61 -20.32
N GLN A 225 4.27 12.09 -19.19
CA GLN A 225 5.70 12.39 -19.04
C GLN A 225 6.54 11.12 -19.21
N ARG A 226 6.19 10.02 -18.55
CA ARG A 226 6.91 8.75 -18.65
C ARG A 226 6.87 8.19 -20.07
N THR A 227 5.69 8.21 -20.72
CA THR A 227 5.54 7.65 -22.06
C THR A 227 6.21 8.48 -23.14
N SER A 228 6.48 9.78 -22.90
CA SER A 228 7.23 10.63 -23.82
C SER A 228 8.78 10.47 -23.70
N GLN A 229 9.26 9.81 -22.64
CA GLN A 229 10.69 9.55 -22.40
C GLN A 229 11.13 8.15 -22.85
N ALA A 230 10.19 7.29 -23.23
CA ALA A 230 10.43 5.91 -23.66
C ALA A 230 10.49 5.83 -25.20
#